data_83335e35299356f2caf89bb210a471ed
#
_entry.id   83335e35299356f2caf89bb210a471ed
#
_cell.length_a   1.000
_cell.length_b   1.000
_cell.length_c   1.000
_cell.angle_alpha   90.00
_cell.angle_beta   90.00
_cell.angle_gamma   90.00
#
_symmetry.space_group_name_H-M   'P 1'
#
loop_
_entity.id
_entity.type
_entity.pdbx_description
1 polymer ?
#
loop_
_entity_poly.entity_id
_entity_poly.type
_entity_poly.pdbx_seq_one_letter_code
_entity_poly.pdbx_strand_id
1 'polypeptide(L)'
;VNGKIDKGQSSITGDFTIQEAKDLANVLNSGKVPAPAKIIQDTVVGPSLGQESINAGMLSFVIAFILVLLYMGLFYKTAGWMSDIALLFNVFLLMGVLVSFGAVLTLPGIAGIVLTMGMAVDANVIIYERIKEELRGGKGLSLAIKDGFSKAYSAIIDGNLTTIITGIVLFIFGNGPVQGFATTLIIGIIT
;
A
#
# COMPACT_ATOMS: atom_id res chain seq x y z
N VAL A 1 -19.05 -3.75 48.61
CA VAL A 1 -19.22 -2.39 49.13
C VAL A 1 -19.62 -2.54 50.59
N ASN A 2 -18.72 -2.16 51.50
CA ASN A 2 -18.90 -2.39 52.94
C ASN A 2 -19.62 -1.25 53.67
N GLY A 3 -20.46 -0.44 53.01
CA GLY A 3 -21.21 0.63 53.65
C GLY A 3 -21.56 1.79 52.73
N LYS A 4 -22.38 2.72 53.23
CA LYS A 4 -22.77 3.93 52.53
C LYS A 4 -21.62 4.93 52.50
N ILE A 5 -21.32 5.51 51.35
CA ILE A 5 -20.24 6.48 51.18
C ILE A 5 -20.76 7.87 51.57
N ASP A 6 -20.55 8.27 52.79
CA ASP A 6 -21.11 9.54 53.31
C ASP A 6 -20.23 10.78 53.00
N LYS A 7 -18.98 10.60 52.53
CA LYS A 7 -18.04 11.71 52.25
C LYS A 7 -17.63 11.84 50.79
N GLY A 8 -18.22 11.11 49.86
CA GLY A 8 -17.86 11.19 48.45
C GLY A 8 -16.47 10.65 48.09
N GLN A 9 -15.76 10.05 49.03
CA GLN A 9 -14.46 9.43 48.84
C GLN A 9 -14.54 7.94 49.17
N SER A 10 -14.03 7.11 48.25
CA SER A 10 -13.94 5.67 48.44
C SER A 10 -12.52 5.20 48.14
N SER A 11 -12.05 4.21 48.87
CA SER A 11 -10.78 3.56 48.60
C SER A 11 -11.00 2.10 48.20
N ILE A 12 -10.28 1.66 47.20
CA ILE A 12 -10.25 0.27 46.77
C ILE A 12 -8.93 -0.31 47.21
N THR A 13 -8.98 -1.33 48.08
CA THR A 13 -7.78 -2.02 48.61
C THR A 13 -7.78 -3.47 48.13
N GLY A 14 -6.63 -3.97 47.76
CA GLY A 14 -6.41 -5.33 47.27
C GLY A 14 -4.93 -5.58 46.97
N ASP A 15 -4.58 -6.79 46.65
CA ASP A 15 -3.20 -7.17 46.24
C ASP A 15 -2.98 -6.77 44.77
N PHE A 16 -2.80 -5.46 44.56
CA PHE A 16 -2.52 -4.91 43.23
C PHE A 16 -1.03 -4.64 43.07
N THR A 17 -0.49 -4.94 41.89
CA THR A 17 0.81 -4.40 41.50
C THR A 17 0.69 -2.88 41.28
N ILE A 18 1.82 -2.17 41.31
CA ILE A 18 1.85 -0.70 41.11
C ILE A 18 1.25 -0.32 39.76
N GLN A 19 1.42 -1.16 38.73
CA GLN A 19 0.89 -0.92 37.40
C GLN A 19 -0.63 -1.09 37.37
N GLU A 20 -1.13 -2.17 37.92
CA GLU A 20 -2.59 -2.44 38.01
C GLU A 20 -3.32 -1.36 38.81
N ALA A 21 -2.70 -0.86 39.90
CA ALA A 21 -3.28 0.22 40.68
C ALA A 21 -3.36 1.54 39.88
N LYS A 22 -2.35 1.86 39.06
CA LYS A 22 -2.35 3.03 38.17
C LYS A 22 -3.41 2.90 37.08
N ASP A 23 -3.52 1.73 36.47
CA ASP A 23 -4.50 1.48 35.41
C ASP A 23 -5.93 1.56 35.96
N LEU A 24 -6.15 0.98 37.15
CA LEU A 24 -7.44 1.10 37.87
C LEU A 24 -7.78 2.56 38.21
N ALA A 25 -6.78 3.34 38.69
CA ALA A 25 -6.97 4.76 38.98
C ALA A 25 -7.31 5.57 37.72
N ASN A 26 -6.68 5.29 36.58
CA ASN A 26 -6.96 5.92 35.31
C ASN A 26 -8.37 5.60 34.81
N VAL A 27 -8.82 4.36 34.94
CA VAL A 27 -10.18 3.93 34.57
C VAL A 27 -11.24 4.63 35.45
N LEU A 28 -10.97 4.74 36.76
CA LEU A 28 -11.88 5.41 37.69
C LEU A 28 -11.93 6.92 37.45
N ASN A 29 -10.79 7.56 37.15
CA ASN A 29 -10.72 8.99 36.85
C ASN A 29 -11.37 9.36 35.50
N SER A 30 -11.38 8.47 34.52
CA SER A 30 -12.04 8.68 33.22
C SER A 30 -13.58 8.58 33.31
N GLY A 31 -14.12 8.17 34.46
CA GLY A 31 -15.54 8.07 34.68
C GLY A 31 -16.20 6.85 34.03
N LYS A 32 -17.52 6.73 34.20
CA LYS A 32 -18.27 5.62 33.61
C LYS A 32 -18.37 5.79 32.11
N VAL A 33 -17.68 4.94 31.36
CA VAL A 33 -17.84 4.89 29.90
C VAL A 33 -19.27 4.44 29.58
N PRO A 34 -20.08 5.25 28.90
CA PRO A 34 -21.51 4.96 28.67
C PRO A 34 -21.76 3.77 27.73
N ALA A 35 -20.72 3.28 27.06
CA ALA A 35 -20.78 2.08 26.21
C ALA A 35 -19.54 1.21 26.45
N PRO A 36 -19.64 -0.13 26.41
CA PRO A 36 -18.49 -1.01 26.52
C PRO A 36 -17.54 -0.77 25.32
N ALA A 37 -16.36 -0.24 25.60
CA ALA A 37 -15.33 -0.12 24.58
C ALA A 37 -14.79 -1.53 24.30
N LYS A 38 -14.91 -1.98 23.05
CA LYS A 38 -14.32 -3.22 22.58
C LYS A 38 -13.02 -2.86 21.85
N ILE A 39 -11.90 -3.36 22.32
CA ILE A 39 -10.63 -3.27 21.59
C ILE A 39 -10.80 -4.12 20.32
N ILE A 40 -10.82 -3.46 19.16
CA ILE A 40 -10.97 -4.12 17.85
C ILE A 40 -9.63 -4.67 17.40
N GLN A 41 -8.55 -3.96 17.71
CA GLN A 41 -7.19 -4.36 17.40
C GLN A 41 -6.23 -3.71 18.41
N ASP A 42 -5.38 -4.52 19.02
CA ASP A 42 -4.24 -4.07 19.80
C ASP A 42 -2.97 -4.69 19.19
N THR A 43 -2.14 -3.85 18.58
CA THR A 43 -0.89 -4.28 17.98
C THR A 43 0.25 -3.48 18.60
N VAL A 44 0.87 -4.05 19.61
CA VAL A 44 2.08 -3.48 20.21
C VAL A 44 3.30 -3.94 19.41
N VAL A 45 3.75 -3.12 18.48
CA VAL A 45 5.02 -3.34 17.77
C VAL A 45 6.10 -2.51 18.45
N GLY A 46 7.12 -3.16 19.01
CA GLY A 46 8.28 -2.47 19.56
C GLY A 46 8.97 -1.61 18.48
N PRO A 47 9.55 -0.45 18.83
CA PRO A 47 10.19 0.46 17.85
C PRO A 47 11.28 -0.22 17.00
N SER A 48 12.00 -1.18 17.55
CA SER A 48 13.03 -1.96 16.84
C SER A 48 12.45 -2.90 15.79
N LEU A 49 11.35 -3.61 16.10
CA LEU A 49 10.70 -4.52 15.15
C LEU A 49 10.03 -3.76 14.02
N GLY A 50 9.47 -2.57 14.29
CA GLY A 50 8.92 -1.70 13.26
C GLY A 50 10.00 -1.21 12.29
N GLN A 51 11.14 -0.78 12.80
CA GLN A 51 12.26 -0.30 11.99
C GLN A 51 12.89 -1.41 11.14
N GLU A 52 13.06 -2.61 11.70
CA GLU A 52 13.56 -3.78 10.98
C GLU A 52 12.64 -4.16 9.82
N SER A 53 11.33 -4.16 10.05
CA SER A 53 10.33 -4.44 9.01
C SER A 53 10.33 -3.39 7.89
N ILE A 54 10.48 -2.11 8.23
CA ILE A 54 10.59 -1.02 7.26
C ILE A 54 11.87 -1.18 6.43
N ASN A 55 13.00 -1.45 7.05
CA ASN A 55 14.27 -1.64 6.36
C ASN A 55 14.22 -2.85 5.41
N ALA A 56 13.63 -3.97 5.85
CA ALA A 56 13.43 -5.15 5.02
C ALA A 56 12.49 -4.86 3.83
N GLY A 57 11.41 -4.12 4.06
CA GLY A 57 10.49 -3.68 3.02
C GLY A 57 11.17 -2.77 1.99
N MET A 58 11.95 -1.78 2.44
CA MET A 58 12.71 -0.90 1.55
C MET A 58 13.78 -1.65 0.75
N LEU A 59 14.49 -2.58 1.37
CA LEU A 59 15.45 -3.43 0.66
C LEU A 59 14.76 -4.26 -0.42
N SER A 60 13.63 -4.88 -0.11
CA SER A 60 12.82 -5.65 -1.05
C SER A 60 12.33 -4.79 -2.22
N PHE A 61 11.90 -3.55 -1.95
CA PHE A 61 11.52 -2.58 -2.96
C PHE A 61 12.69 -2.29 -3.92
N VAL A 62 13.88 -1.98 -3.40
CA VAL A 62 15.06 -1.67 -4.21
C VAL A 62 15.48 -2.87 -5.07
N ILE A 63 15.47 -4.07 -4.50
CA ILE A 63 15.80 -5.30 -5.24
C ILE A 63 14.78 -5.54 -6.36
N ALA A 64 13.49 -5.47 -6.08
CA ALA A 64 12.43 -5.63 -7.08
C ALA A 64 12.55 -4.60 -8.19
N PHE A 65 12.81 -3.33 -7.84
CA PHE A 65 12.99 -2.24 -8.79
C PHE A 65 14.18 -2.50 -9.75
N ILE A 66 15.34 -2.86 -9.22
CA ILE A 66 16.51 -3.19 -10.02
C ILE A 66 16.24 -4.38 -10.95
N LEU A 67 15.59 -5.43 -10.44
CA LEU A 67 15.26 -6.61 -11.25
C LEU A 67 14.32 -6.25 -12.42
N VAL A 68 13.34 -5.39 -12.19
CA VAL A 68 12.43 -4.92 -13.24
C VAL A 68 13.16 -4.11 -14.31
N LEU A 69 14.02 -3.16 -13.91
CA LEU A 69 14.83 -2.36 -14.85
C LEU A 69 15.74 -3.26 -15.69
N LEU A 70 16.42 -4.22 -15.06
CA LEU A 70 17.27 -5.17 -15.75
C LEU A 70 16.50 -6.03 -16.74
N TYR A 71 15.32 -6.52 -16.34
CA TYR A 71 14.44 -7.30 -17.20
C TYR A 71 14.02 -6.49 -18.43
N MET A 72 13.52 -5.27 -18.25
CA MET A 72 13.07 -4.42 -19.35
C MET A 72 14.23 -4.05 -20.29
N GLY A 73 15.37 -3.63 -19.76
CA GLY A 73 16.55 -3.28 -20.54
C GLY A 73 17.08 -4.46 -21.36
N LEU A 74 17.13 -5.67 -20.79
CA LEU A 74 17.64 -6.85 -21.47
C LEU A 74 16.69 -7.41 -22.53
N PHE A 75 15.38 -7.51 -22.21
CA PHE A 75 14.40 -8.12 -23.12
C PHE A 75 13.92 -7.19 -24.23
N TYR A 76 13.69 -5.91 -23.92
CA TYR A 76 13.11 -4.94 -24.85
C TYR A 76 14.13 -3.95 -25.42
N LYS A 77 15.40 -4.06 -25.02
CA LYS A 77 16.51 -3.24 -25.55
C LYS A 77 16.15 -1.74 -25.55
N THR A 78 16.16 -1.09 -26.72
CA THR A 78 15.90 0.34 -26.84
C THR A 78 14.49 0.74 -26.32
N ALA A 79 13.47 -0.08 -26.56
CA ALA A 79 12.14 0.15 -26.04
C ALA A 79 12.09 -0.01 -24.50
N GLY A 80 12.87 -0.94 -23.95
CA GLY A 80 13.02 -1.15 -22.51
C GLY A 80 13.58 0.08 -21.79
N TRP A 81 14.60 0.73 -22.34
CA TRP A 81 15.15 1.96 -21.76
C TRP A 81 14.12 3.09 -21.68
N MET A 82 13.22 3.20 -22.66
CA MET A 82 12.13 4.19 -22.62
C MET A 82 11.11 3.86 -21.51
N SER A 83 10.80 2.57 -21.35
CA SER A 83 9.96 2.10 -20.23
C SER A 83 10.60 2.34 -18.87
N ASP A 84 11.91 2.14 -18.77
CA ASP A 84 12.66 2.34 -17.52
C ASP A 84 12.60 3.81 -17.08
N ILE A 85 12.75 4.75 -18.03
CA ILE A 85 12.61 6.18 -17.75
C ILE A 85 11.17 6.51 -17.33
N ALA A 86 10.17 5.93 -18.01
CA ALA A 86 8.77 6.12 -17.64
C ALA A 86 8.47 5.57 -16.24
N LEU A 87 9.03 4.40 -15.91
CA LEU A 87 8.88 3.79 -14.59
C LEU A 87 9.53 4.63 -13.47
N LEU A 88 10.73 5.16 -13.71
CA LEU A 88 11.38 6.09 -12.77
C LEU A 88 10.50 7.31 -12.51
N PHE A 89 9.92 7.87 -13.56
CA PHE A 89 9.05 9.03 -13.45
C PHE A 89 7.73 8.69 -12.73
N ASN A 90 7.15 7.51 -13.01
CA ASN A 90 5.96 7.01 -12.31
C ASN A 90 6.21 6.86 -10.81
N VAL A 91 7.31 6.21 -10.41
CA VAL A 91 7.68 6.07 -8.98
C VAL A 91 7.89 7.43 -8.33
N PHE A 92 8.52 8.37 -9.02
CA PHE A 92 8.72 9.73 -8.51
C PHE A 92 7.38 10.45 -8.30
N LEU A 93 6.45 10.37 -9.26
CA LEU A 93 5.11 10.94 -9.15
C LEU A 93 4.32 10.29 -8.01
N LEU A 94 4.33 8.96 -7.95
CA LEU A 94 3.66 8.20 -6.89
C LEU A 94 4.14 8.65 -5.50
N MET A 95 5.44 8.73 -5.28
CA MET A 95 6.00 9.21 -4.01
C MET A 95 5.62 10.66 -3.73
N GLY A 96 5.64 11.53 -4.75
CA GLY A 96 5.22 12.92 -4.61
C GLY A 96 3.74 13.05 -4.20
N VAL A 97 2.87 12.26 -4.80
CA VAL A 97 1.44 12.23 -4.47
C VAL A 97 1.23 11.71 -3.05
N LEU A 98 1.86 10.60 -2.66
CA LEU A 98 1.76 10.03 -1.31
C LEU A 98 2.20 11.05 -0.24
N VAL A 99 3.31 11.72 -0.45
CA VAL A 99 3.81 12.77 0.46
C VAL A 99 2.83 13.95 0.53
N SER A 100 2.28 14.39 -0.61
CA SER A 100 1.33 15.50 -0.69
C SER A 100 0.04 15.22 0.09
N PHE A 101 -0.43 13.98 0.08
CA PHE A 101 -1.60 13.55 0.87
C PHE A 101 -1.26 13.24 2.34
N GLY A 102 0.00 13.37 2.76
CA GLY A 102 0.42 13.00 4.11
C GLY A 102 0.21 11.52 4.43
N ALA A 103 0.24 10.67 3.41
CA ALA A 103 0.02 9.23 3.58
C ALA A 103 1.15 8.61 4.41
N VAL A 104 0.79 7.86 5.45
CA VAL A 104 1.75 7.13 6.27
C VAL A 104 2.17 5.87 5.52
N LEU A 105 3.45 5.75 5.24
CA LEU A 105 4.01 4.58 4.57
C LEU A 105 4.07 3.41 5.56
N THR A 106 3.12 2.51 5.44
CA THR A 106 3.07 1.25 6.21
C THR A 106 3.77 0.12 5.44
N LEU A 107 4.14 -0.97 6.13
CA LEU A 107 4.74 -2.13 5.46
C LEU A 107 3.84 -2.69 4.32
N PRO A 108 2.52 -2.88 4.51
CA PRO A 108 1.62 -3.21 3.40
C PRO A 108 1.53 -2.12 2.33
N GLY A 109 1.69 -0.84 2.69
CA GLY A 109 1.79 0.26 1.73
C GLY A 109 3.01 0.14 0.82
N ILE A 110 4.19 -0.25 1.36
CA ILE A 110 5.37 -0.55 0.55
C ILE A 110 5.10 -1.71 -0.42
N ALA A 111 4.43 -2.77 0.03
CA ALA A 111 4.02 -3.88 -0.83
C ALA A 111 3.07 -3.42 -1.96
N GLY A 112 2.16 -2.47 -1.67
CA GLY A 112 1.30 -1.83 -2.66
C GLY A 112 2.10 -1.08 -3.73
N ILE A 113 3.14 -0.33 -3.35
CA ILE A 113 4.03 0.36 -4.27
C ILE A 113 4.77 -0.63 -5.18
N VAL A 114 5.31 -1.71 -4.62
CA VAL A 114 5.99 -2.77 -5.41
C VAL A 114 5.03 -3.40 -6.42
N LEU A 115 3.80 -3.67 -6.00
CA LEU A 115 2.76 -4.24 -6.87
C LEU A 115 2.40 -3.28 -8.02
N THR A 116 2.14 -2.01 -7.73
CA THR A 116 1.79 -1.02 -8.76
C THR A 116 2.92 -0.77 -9.74
N MET A 117 4.17 -0.80 -9.27
CA MET A 117 5.35 -0.74 -10.12
C MET A 117 5.42 -1.91 -11.12
N GLY A 118 5.11 -3.13 -10.66
CA GLY A 118 4.97 -4.30 -11.53
C GLY A 118 3.89 -4.12 -12.59
N MET A 119 2.71 -3.62 -12.20
CA MET A 119 1.60 -3.37 -13.13
C MET A 119 1.89 -2.25 -14.13
N ALA A 120 2.63 -1.21 -13.74
CA ALA A 120 3.06 -0.15 -14.65
C ALA A 120 3.98 -0.68 -15.76
N VAL A 121 4.87 -1.61 -15.42
CA VAL A 121 5.72 -2.29 -16.41
C VAL A 121 4.91 -3.23 -17.29
N ASP A 122 3.95 -3.96 -16.73
CA ASP A 122 3.08 -4.87 -17.47
C ASP A 122 2.32 -4.16 -18.59
N ALA A 123 1.85 -2.95 -18.37
CA ALA A 123 1.22 -2.14 -19.41
C ALA A 123 2.16 -1.90 -20.60
N ASN A 124 3.42 -1.56 -20.34
CA ASN A 124 4.44 -1.39 -21.38
C ASN A 124 4.76 -2.71 -22.10
N VAL A 125 4.85 -3.82 -21.37
CA VAL A 125 5.07 -5.16 -21.92
C VAL A 125 3.94 -5.55 -22.87
N ILE A 126 2.67 -5.36 -22.45
CA ILE A 126 1.50 -5.66 -23.30
C ILE A 126 1.55 -4.87 -24.59
N ILE A 127 1.87 -3.56 -24.55
CA ILE A 127 2.00 -2.73 -25.75
C ILE A 127 3.10 -3.28 -26.66
N TYR A 128 4.29 -3.57 -26.12
CA TYR A 128 5.42 -4.06 -26.93
C TYR A 128 5.15 -5.43 -27.55
N GLU A 129 4.52 -6.34 -26.83
CA GLU A 129 4.18 -7.65 -27.38
C GLU A 129 3.11 -7.53 -28.48
N ARG A 130 2.11 -6.65 -28.33
CA ARG A 130 1.14 -6.37 -29.40
C ARG A 130 1.78 -5.77 -30.64
N ILE A 131 2.72 -4.84 -30.47
CA ILE A 131 3.50 -4.30 -31.60
C ILE A 131 4.30 -5.40 -32.31
N LYS A 132 4.96 -6.28 -31.54
CA LYS A 132 5.70 -7.41 -32.11
C LYS A 132 4.80 -8.39 -32.85
N GLU A 133 3.61 -8.67 -32.33
CA GLU A 133 2.59 -9.49 -33.03
C GLU A 133 2.23 -8.88 -34.39
N GLU A 134 1.91 -7.59 -34.44
CA GLU A 134 1.56 -6.89 -35.67
C GLU A 134 2.73 -6.86 -36.69
N LEU A 135 3.94 -6.69 -36.21
CA LEU A 135 5.15 -6.77 -37.04
C LEU A 135 5.35 -8.19 -37.63
N ARG A 136 5.15 -9.24 -36.80
CA ARG A 136 5.22 -10.64 -37.28
C ARG A 136 4.11 -10.96 -38.29
N GLY A 137 2.96 -10.27 -38.20
CA GLY A 137 1.88 -10.34 -39.16
C GLY A 137 2.16 -9.64 -40.51
N GLY A 138 3.38 -9.09 -40.68
CA GLY A 138 3.83 -8.47 -41.93
C GLY A 138 3.46 -7.00 -42.11
N LYS A 139 2.96 -6.33 -41.06
CA LYS A 139 2.67 -4.90 -41.10
C LYS A 139 3.92 -4.04 -41.05
N GLY A 140 3.89 -2.91 -41.73
CA GLY A 140 4.96 -1.92 -41.62
C GLY A 140 5.02 -1.30 -40.18
N LEU A 141 6.20 -0.85 -39.76
CA LEU A 141 6.47 -0.39 -38.41
C LEU A 141 5.44 0.64 -37.89
N SER A 142 5.14 1.66 -38.67
CA SER A 142 4.20 2.72 -38.28
C SER A 142 2.79 2.19 -38.00
N LEU A 143 2.30 1.28 -38.88
CA LEU A 143 0.99 0.68 -38.71
C LEU A 143 0.98 -0.31 -37.55
N ALA A 144 2.05 -1.11 -37.37
CA ALA A 144 2.18 -2.05 -36.28
C ALA A 144 2.18 -1.34 -34.92
N ILE A 145 2.84 -0.19 -34.80
CA ILE A 145 2.80 0.63 -33.59
C ILE A 145 1.37 1.10 -33.31
N LYS A 146 0.70 1.71 -34.30
CA LYS A 146 -0.65 2.23 -34.13
C LYS A 146 -1.65 1.13 -33.73
N ASP A 147 -1.63 0.02 -34.42
CA ASP A 147 -2.53 -1.11 -34.17
C ASP A 147 -2.21 -1.81 -32.85
N GLY A 148 -0.92 -1.95 -32.51
CA GLY A 148 -0.45 -2.52 -31.26
C GLY A 148 -0.95 -1.72 -30.04
N PHE A 149 -0.77 -0.40 -30.06
CA PHE A 149 -1.33 0.47 -29.01
C PHE A 149 -2.84 0.38 -28.91
N SER A 150 -3.56 0.42 -30.05
CA SER A 150 -5.02 0.33 -30.06
C SER A 150 -5.53 -0.98 -29.47
N LYS A 151 -4.88 -2.09 -29.76
CA LYS A 151 -5.26 -3.42 -29.23
C LYS A 151 -4.87 -3.62 -27.77
N ALA A 152 -3.73 -3.05 -27.35
CA ALA A 152 -3.27 -3.11 -25.96
C ALA A 152 -4.16 -2.27 -25.03
N TYR A 153 -4.67 -1.15 -25.52
CA TYR A 153 -5.40 -0.15 -24.72
C TYR A 153 -6.59 -0.74 -23.95
N SER A 154 -7.43 -1.54 -24.62
CA SER A 154 -8.58 -2.18 -23.95
C SER A 154 -8.14 -3.09 -22.80
N ALA A 155 -7.15 -3.96 -23.05
CA ALA A 155 -6.66 -4.89 -22.02
C ALA A 155 -6.05 -4.15 -20.81
N ILE A 156 -5.32 -3.06 -21.05
CA ILE A 156 -4.71 -2.24 -19.99
C ILE A 156 -5.80 -1.55 -19.15
N ILE A 157 -6.80 -0.94 -19.82
CA ILE A 157 -7.90 -0.27 -19.11
C ILE A 157 -8.71 -1.26 -18.28
N ASP A 158 -9.06 -2.41 -18.86
CA ASP A 158 -9.84 -3.44 -18.17
C ASP A 158 -9.10 -3.99 -16.94
N GLY A 159 -7.80 -4.25 -17.07
CA GLY A 159 -6.95 -4.70 -15.97
C GLY A 159 -6.83 -3.67 -14.85
N ASN A 160 -6.56 -2.41 -15.20
CA ASN A 160 -6.44 -1.32 -14.23
C ASN A 160 -7.78 -1.00 -13.56
N LEU A 161 -8.89 -1.03 -14.30
CA LEU A 161 -10.22 -0.78 -13.75
C LEU A 161 -10.61 -1.84 -12.71
N THR A 162 -10.38 -3.12 -12.98
CA THR A 162 -10.65 -4.19 -12.01
C THR A 162 -9.82 -4.04 -10.75
N THR A 163 -8.57 -3.63 -10.88
CA THR A 163 -7.67 -3.41 -9.75
C THR A 163 -8.07 -2.16 -8.94
N ILE A 164 -8.49 -1.08 -9.59
CA ILE A 164 -9.03 0.11 -8.90
C ILE A 164 -10.29 -0.25 -8.11
N ILE A 165 -11.23 -1.00 -8.69
CA ILE A 165 -12.44 -1.44 -8.00
C ILE A 165 -12.06 -2.25 -6.76
N THR A 166 -11.13 -3.20 -6.88
CA THR A 166 -10.62 -3.97 -5.75
C THR A 166 -9.98 -3.07 -4.69
N GLY A 167 -9.17 -2.09 -5.11
CA GLY A 167 -8.56 -1.11 -4.22
C GLY A 167 -9.61 -0.29 -3.46
N ILE A 168 -10.65 0.18 -4.13
CA ILE A 168 -11.75 0.93 -3.49
C ILE A 168 -12.48 0.06 -2.45
N VAL A 169 -12.78 -1.20 -2.78
CA VAL A 169 -13.41 -2.13 -1.83
C VAL A 169 -12.52 -2.34 -0.61
N LEU A 170 -11.23 -2.56 -0.81
CA LEU A 170 -10.25 -2.69 0.28
C LEU A 170 -10.10 -1.40 1.10
N PHE A 171 -10.24 -0.24 0.48
CA PHE A 171 -10.17 1.04 1.18
C PHE A 171 -11.41 1.29 2.06
N ILE A 172 -12.60 0.94 1.57
CA ILE A 172 -13.87 1.15 2.30
C ILE A 172 -14.04 0.14 3.44
N PHE A 173 -13.76 -1.13 3.18
CA PHE A 173 -14.01 -2.22 4.13
C PHE A 173 -12.77 -2.66 4.91
N GLY A 174 -11.58 -2.26 4.46
CA GLY A 174 -10.32 -2.54 5.13
C GLY A 174 -10.11 -1.67 6.36
N ASN A 175 -9.35 -2.19 7.32
CA ASN A 175 -8.96 -1.48 8.53
C ASN A 175 -7.43 -1.46 8.67
N GLY A 176 -6.90 -0.38 9.23
CA GLY A 176 -5.49 -0.25 9.57
C GLY A 176 -4.52 -0.55 8.40
N PRO A 177 -3.70 -1.61 8.50
CA PRO A 177 -2.70 -1.94 7.47
C PRO A 177 -3.28 -2.19 6.07
N VAL A 178 -4.48 -2.77 5.98
CA VAL A 178 -5.16 -3.05 4.69
C VAL A 178 -5.56 -1.76 3.99
N GLN A 179 -6.00 -0.76 4.74
CA GLN A 179 -6.36 0.55 4.20
C GLN A 179 -5.12 1.29 3.65
N GLY A 180 -3.97 1.16 4.34
CA GLY A 180 -2.69 1.69 3.85
C GLY A 180 -2.26 1.07 2.52
N PHE A 181 -2.37 -0.24 2.38
CA PHE A 181 -2.16 -0.95 1.12
C PHE A 181 -3.10 -0.47 0.01
N ALA A 182 -4.40 -0.38 0.31
CA ALA A 182 -5.41 0.05 -0.65
C ALA A 182 -5.15 1.48 -1.16
N THR A 183 -4.72 2.39 -0.26
CA THR A 183 -4.38 3.78 -0.61
C THR A 183 -3.23 3.83 -1.61
N THR A 184 -2.13 3.11 -1.33
CA THR A 184 -0.97 3.08 -2.23
C THR A 184 -1.30 2.41 -3.57
N LEU A 185 -2.14 1.38 -3.55
CA LEU A 185 -2.61 0.68 -4.76
C LEU A 185 -3.43 1.61 -5.66
N ILE A 186 -4.42 2.31 -5.12
CA ILE A 186 -5.27 3.23 -5.89
C ILE A 186 -4.44 4.37 -6.47
N ILE A 187 -3.62 5.02 -5.64
CA ILE A 187 -2.77 6.13 -6.09
C ILE A 187 -1.80 5.66 -7.17
N GLY A 188 -1.17 4.49 -6.96
CA GLY A 188 -0.18 3.96 -7.90
C GLY A 188 -0.74 3.56 -9.28
N ILE A 189 -2.03 3.22 -9.36
CA ILE A 189 -2.67 2.93 -10.66
C ILE A 189 -3.07 4.22 -11.39
N ILE A 190 -3.38 5.29 -10.63
CA ILE A 190 -3.80 6.57 -11.21
C ILE A 190 -2.60 7.40 -11.71
N THR A 191 -1.43 7.21 -11.09
CA THR A 191 -0.18 7.91 -11.46
C THR A 191 0.55 7.21 -12.60
#